data_cdd899ad76f3c55001a3b57d9d598d8f
#
_entry.id   cdd899ad76f3c55001a3b57d9d598d8f
#
_cell.length_a   1.000
_cell.length_b   1.000
_cell.length_c   1.000
_cell.angle_alpha   90.00
_cell.angle_beta   90.00
_cell.angle_gamma   90.00
#
_symmetry.space_group_name_H-M   'P 1'
#
loop_
_entity.id
_entity.type
_entity.pdbx_description
1 polymer ?
#
loop_
_entity_poly.entity_id
_entity_poly.type
_entity_poly.pdbx_seq_one_letter_code
_entity_poly.pdbx_strand_id
1 'polypeptide(L)'
;GARDAMPELVGELTDLAEGTTKLYKGEESAPEGAAWRTMDCVDCHNRASHIYRSPEFELDLALEEGRIDRSLPYIRREGLRIITEKEYASHAEARDGIAAAVKAFYAQSYPDLAGTPAVEQAGKALGDAYAWNNFPHMKVKWNTYPNHVGHQDSPGCFRCHDNKHKTDDGAKIGKKCSTCHNIVAEEESDSSL
;
A
#
# COMPACT_ATOMS: atom_id res chain seq x y z
N GLY A 1 6.08 12.06 12.66
CA GLY A 1 6.74 12.15 11.39
C GLY A 1 6.74 10.78 10.77
N ALA A 2 6.12 10.61 9.59
CA ALA A 2 6.35 9.45 8.78
C ALA A 2 7.86 9.28 8.67
N ARG A 3 8.38 8.13 9.03
CA ARG A 3 9.70 7.75 8.54
C ARG A 3 9.43 7.44 7.07
N ASP A 4 9.67 8.44 6.23
CA ASP A 4 9.80 8.18 4.81
C ASP A 4 10.77 7.02 4.70
N ALA A 5 10.34 5.94 4.05
CA ALA A 5 11.20 4.82 3.78
C ALA A 5 12.38 5.41 3.02
N MET A 6 13.53 5.54 3.70
CA MET A 6 14.73 6.05 3.03
C MET A 6 15.02 5.07 1.91
N PRO A 7 15.09 5.54 0.67
CA PRO A 7 15.54 4.67 -0.42
C PRO A 7 16.90 4.12 -0.03
N GLU A 8 17.13 2.84 -0.26
CA GLU A 8 18.45 2.25 -0.07
C GLU A 8 19.39 2.93 -1.05
N LEU A 9 20.24 3.81 -0.52
CA LEU A 9 21.10 4.65 -1.35
C LEU A 9 22.32 3.91 -1.87
N VAL A 10 22.78 2.90 -1.14
CA VAL A 10 23.94 2.08 -1.47
C VAL A 10 23.75 0.67 -0.95
N GLY A 11 23.97 -0.32 -1.80
CA GLY A 11 23.93 -1.74 -1.44
C GLY A 11 25.25 -2.44 -1.76
N GLU A 12 25.75 -3.24 -0.82
CA GLU A 12 26.91 -4.12 -1.03
C GLU A 12 26.42 -5.56 -1.13
N LEU A 13 26.81 -6.24 -2.21
CA LEU A 13 26.53 -7.66 -2.42
C LEU A 13 27.83 -8.43 -2.39
N THR A 14 27.98 -9.35 -1.45
CA THR A 14 29.10 -10.30 -1.39
C THR A 14 28.65 -11.67 -1.86
N ASP A 15 29.24 -12.18 -2.92
CA ASP A 15 29.11 -13.56 -3.33
C ASP A 15 30.03 -14.42 -2.47
N LEU A 16 29.43 -15.27 -1.63
CA LEU A 16 30.16 -16.10 -0.68
C LEU A 16 30.89 -17.29 -1.37
N ALA A 17 30.44 -17.71 -2.55
CA ALA A 17 31.06 -18.81 -3.29
C ALA A 17 32.30 -18.34 -4.04
N GLU A 18 32.21 -17.14 -4.63
CA GLU A 18 33.29 -16.56 -5.41
C GLU A 18 34.21 -15.65 -4.59
N GLY A 19 33.75 -15.24 -3.39
CA GLY A 19 34.48 -14.27 -2.55
C GLY A 19 34.53 -12.87 -3.15
N THR A 20 33.62 -12.56 -4.08
CA THR A 20 33.61 -11.26 -4.76
C THR A 20 32.60 -10.33 -4.11
N THR A 21 32.90 -9.03 -4.06
CA THR A 21 32.01 -8.01 -3.52
C THR A 21 31.73 -6.95 -4.57
N LYS A 22 30.45 -6.61 -4.74
CA LYS A 22 29.97 -5.57 -5.65
C LYS A 22 29.23 -4.50 -4.88
N LEU A 23 29.56 -3.23 -5.15
CA LEU A 23 28.91 -2.07 -4.56
C LEU A 23 27.95 -1.46 -5.58
N TYR A 24 26.65 -1.44 -5.24
CA TYR A 24 25.61 -0.82 -6.05
C TYR A 24 25.25 0.54 -5.44
N LYS A 25 25.34 1.59 -6.25
CA LYS A 25 25.05 2.97 -5.85
C LYS A 25 23.76 3.44 -6.50
N GLY A 26 22.85 4.02 -5.73
CA GLY A 26 21.65 4.73 -6.22
C GLY A 26 22.00 6.10 -6.78
N GLU A 27 20.97 6.87 -7.13
CA GLU A 27 21.12 8.24 -7.65
C GLU A 27 21.52 9.24 -6.57
N GLU A 28 21.17 8.97 -5.31
CA GLU A 28 21.48 9.83 -4.16
C GLU A 28 22.71 9.29 -3.42
N SER A 29 23.45 10.18 -2.80
CA SER A 29 24.58 9.80 -1.94
C SER A 29 24.10 9.44 -0.54
N ALA A 30 24.72 8.42 0.06
CA ALA A 30 24.45 8.10 1.45
C ALA A 30 24.79 9.31 2.37
N PRO A 31 24.01 9.55 3.43
CA PRO A 31 24.32 10.58 4.40
C PRO A 31 25.70 10.38 5.02
N GLU A 32 26.40 11.48 5.33
CA GLU A 32 27.66 11.42 6.02
C GLU A 32 27.51 10.68 7.36
N GLY A 33 28.35 9.70 7.62
CA GLY A 33 28.29 8.88 8.83
C GLY A 33 27.26 7.76 8.80
N ALA A 34 26.63 7.47 7.66
CA ALA A 34 25.73 6.33 7.53
C ALA A 34 26.44 5.01 7.85
N ALA A 35 25.83 4.22 8.74
CA ALA A 35 26.39 2.92 9.13
C ALA A 35 25.91 1.81 8.20
N TRP A 36 26.80 0.87 7.88
CA TRP A 36 26.47 -0.36 7.18
C TRP A 36 25.67 -1.29 8.10
N ARG A 37 24.68 -1.94 7.52
CA ARG A 37 23.88 -2.98 8.16
C ARG A 37 23.68 -4.14 7.20
N THR A 38 23.85 -5.35 7.72
CA THR A 38 23.51 -6.54 6.94
C THR A 38 22.00 -6.63 6.77
N MET A 39 21.55 -6.79 5.53
CA MET A 39 20.14 -7.06 5.23
C MET A 39 19.74 -8.44 5.74
N ASP A 40 18.51 -8.53 6.23
CA ASP A 40 17.89 -9.78 6.64
C ASP A 40 16.45 -9.90 6.08
N CYS A 41 15.74 -10.94 6.50
CA CYS A 41 14.40 -11.23 5.98
C CYS A 41 13.41 -10.08 6.18
N VAL A 42 13.52 -9.29 7.26
CA VAL A 42 12.59 -8.20 7.56
C VAL A 42 12.77 -6.98 6.66
N ASP A 43 13.89 -6.87 5.97
CA ASP A 43 14.12 -5.79 5.01
C ASP A 43 13.22 -5.91 3.78
N CYS A 44 12.89 -7.14 3.40
CA CYS A 44 11.94 -7.45 2.32
C CYS A 44 10.57 -7.87 2.87
N HIS A 45 10.53 -8.66 3.93
CA HIS A 45 9.32 -9.22 4.52
C HIS A 45 8.91 -8.45 5.78
N ASN A 46 8.89 -7.12 5.69
CA ASN A 46 8.52 -6.25 6.79
C ASN A 46 7.01 -6.31 7.04
N ARG A 47 6.60 -7.12 8.03
CA ARG A 47 5.22 -7.16 8.51
C ARG A 47 5.17 -6.83 9.99
N ALA A 48 4.40 -5.81 10.34
CA ALA A 48 3.97 -5.61 11.72
C ALA A 48 3.07 -6.77 12.17
N SER A 49 3.02 -7.07 13.47
CA SER A 49 2.09 -8.08 14.04
C SER A 49 0.64 -7.70 13.76
N HIS A 50 0.29 -6.42 13.82
CA HIS A 50 -0.94 -5.86 13.29
C HIS A 50 -0.68 -5.35 11.88
N ILE A 51 -1.38 -5.92 10.90
CA ILE A 51 -1.26 -5.50 9.50
C ILE A 51 -2.14 -4.26 9.31
N TYR A 52 -1.51 -3.11 9.05
CA TYR A 52 -2.19 -1.90 8.60
C TYR A 52 -2.30 -1.94 7.09
N ARG A 53 -3.49 -2.25 6.60
CA ARG A 53 -3.74 -2.42 5.18
C ARG A 53 -3.92 -1.07 4.49
N SER A 54 -3.76 -1.05 3.17
CA SER A 54 -4.10 0.14 2.39
C SER A 54 -5.61 0.34 2.34
N PRO A 55 -6.08 1.58 2.13
CA PRO A 55 -7.51 1.85 2.03
C PRO A 55 -8.16 1.10 0.86
N GLU A 56 -7.45 0.91 -0.26
CA GLU A 56 -7.90 0.13 -1.42
C GLU A 56 -8.13 -1.31 -1.04
N PHE A 57 -7.16 -1.93 -0.35
CA PHE A 57 -7.24 -3.33 0.06
C PHE A 57 -8.42 -3.58 1.01
N GLU A 58 -8.60 -2.71 2.02
CA GLU A 58 -9.72 -2.84 2.97
C GLU A 58 -11.08 -2.67 2.31
N LEU A 59 -11.18 -1.74 1.37
CA LEU A 59 -12.41 -1.52 0.62
C LEU A 59 -12.73 -2.69 -0.30
N ASP A 60 -11.75 -3.20 -1.04
CA ASP A 60 -11.93 -4.35 -1.92
C ASP A 60 -12.28 -5.61 -1.13
N LEU A 61 -11.65 -5.83 0.02
CA LEU A 61 -11.98 -6.91 0.94
C LEU A 61 -13.42 -6.78 1.48
N ALA A 62 -13.85 -5.57 1.85
CA ALA A 62 -15.21 -5.33 2.32
C ALA A 62 -16.26 -5.62 1.25
N LEU A 63 -15.94 -5.34 -0.02
CA LEU A 63 -16.79 -5.68 -1.18
C LEU A 63 -16.80 -7.19 -1.45
N GLU A 64 -15.67 -7.86 -1.31
CA GLU A 64 -15.55 -9.30 -1.52
C GLU A 64 -16.29 -10.11 -0.46
N GLU A 65 -16.17 -9.71 0.80
CA GLU A 65 -16.84 -10.34 1.93
C GLU A 65 -18.34 -10.00 2.04
N GLY A 66 -18.87 -9.12 1.17
CA GLY A 66 -20.26 -8.67 1.21
C GLY A 66 -20.58 -7.73 2.39
N ARG A 67 -19.58 -7.18 3.06
CA ARG A 67 -19.76 -6.12 4.07
C ARG A 67 -20.23 -4.81 3.45
N ILE A 68 -19.94 -4.62 2.17
CA ILE A 68 -20.44 -3.54 1.34
C ILE A 68 -21.15 -4.16 0.13
N ASP A 69 -22.37 -3.73 -0.15
CA ASP A 69 -23.13 -4.18 -1.30
C ASP A 69 -22.51 -3.64 -2.60
N ARG A 70 -22.08 -4.56 -3.46
CA ARG A 70 -21.46 -4.24 -4.77
C ARG A 70 -22.42 -3.57 -5.75
N SER A 71 -23.73 -3.70 -5.53
CA SER A 71 -24.76 -3.07 -6.37
C SER A 71 -24.88 -1.57 -6.16
N LEU A 72 -24.30 -1.01 -5.10
CA LEU A 72 -24.30 0.42 -4.83
C LEU A 72 -23.47 1.17 -5.89
N PRO A 73 -24.08 2.08 -6.67
CA PRO A 73 -23.40 2.79 -7.73
C PRO A 73 -22.18 3.56 -7.21
N TYR A 74 -21.04 3.37 -7.87
CA TYR A 74 -19.77 4.05 -7.60
C TYR A 74 -19.20 3.87 -6.18
N ILE A 75 -19.69 2.89 -5.39
CA ILE A 75 -19.30 2.72 -3.98
C ILE A 75 -17.78 2.54 -3.82
N ARG A 76 -17.11 1.82 -4.75
CA ARG A 76 -15.66 1.65 -4.68
C ARG A 76 -14.91 2.97 -4.84
N ARG A 77 -15.28 3.79 -5.82
CA ARG A 77 -14.64 5.09 -6.06
C ARG A 77 -14.89 6.07 -4.93
N GLU A 78 -16.16 6.22 -4.55
CA GLU A 78 -16.55 7.21 -3.53
C GLU A 78 -16.17 6.73 -2.12
N GLY A 79 -16.26 5.44 -1.84
CA GLY A 79 -15.80 4.87 -0.58
C GLY A 79 -14.32 5.14 -0.35
N LEU A 80 -13.48 4.90 -1.37
CA LEU A 80 -12.05 5.21 -1.29
C LEU A 80 -11.80 6.69 -1.06
N ARG A 81 -12.47 7.57 -1.82
CA ARG A 81 -12.38 9.01 -1.63
C ARG A 81 -12.73 9.43 -0.20
N ILE A 82 -13.87 8.97 0.32
CA ILE A 82 -14.38 9.34 1.64
C ILE A 82 -13.42 8.92 2.76
N ILE A 83 -12.88 7.70 2.73
CA ILE A 83 -11.99 7.22 3.80
C ILE A 83 -10.57 7.79 3.73
N THR A 84 -10.20 8.43 2.61
CA THR A 84 -8.88 9.04 2.42
C THR A 84 -8.89 10.56 2.44
N GLU A 85 -10.08 11.19 2.36
CA GLU A 85 -10.22 12.64 2.19
C GLU A 85 -9.71 13.44 3.39
N LYS A 86 -9.92 12.92 4.61
CA LYS A 86 -9.49 13.62 5.82
C LYS A 86 -9.08 12.67 6.95
N GLU A 87 -8.31 13.22 7.89
CA GLU A 87 -7.97 12.56 9.13
C GLU A 87 -8.97 12.93 10.23
N TYR A 88 -9.24 12.00 11.14
CA TYR A 88 -10.16 12.18 12.25
C TYR A 88 -9.39 12.09 13.58
N ALA A 89 -9.84 12.82 14.60
CA ALA A 89 -9.19 12.83 15.90
C ALA A 89 -9.49 11.57 16.74
N SER A 90 -10.56 10.84 16.43
CA SER A 90 -10.94 9.61 17.14
C SER A 90 -11.66 8.62 16.22
N HIS A 91 -11.70 7.34 16.64
CA HIS A 91 -12.45 6.31 15.93
C HIS A 91 -13.97 6.57 15.92
N ALA A 92 -14.50 7.16 16.98
CA ALA A 92 -15.93 7.52 17.04
C ALA A 92 -16.23 8.59 15.98
N GLU A 93 -15.47 9.68 15.98
CA GLU A 93 -15.62 10.75 15.00
C GLU A 93 -15.43 10.24 13.55
N ALA A 94 -14.51 9.33 13.34
CA ALA A 94 -14.30 8.72 12.03
C ALA A 94 -15.53 7.92 11.57
N ARG A 95 -16.06 7.04 12.42
CA ARG A 95 -17.25 6.24 12.08
C ARG A 95 -18.44 7.11 11.75
N ASP A 96 -18.71 8.10 12.58
CA ASP A 96 -19.85 9.01 12.39
C ASP A 96 -19.67 9.88 11.13
N GLY A 97 -18.48 10.45 10.96
CA GLY A 97 -18.17 11.31 9.82
C GLY A 97 -18.17 10.57 8.48
N ILE A 98 -17.62 9.35 8.44
CA ILE A 98 -17.60 8.52 7.23
C ILE A 98 -19.01 8.06 6.88
N ALA A 99 -19.79 7.58 7.86
CA ALA A 99 -21.17 7.19 7.63
C ALA A 99 -22.03 8.36 7.12
N ALA A 100 -21.86 9.54 7.69
CA ALA A 100 -22.53 10.75 7.23
C ALA A 100 -22.13 11.13 5.79
N ALA A 101 -20.86 11.03 5.44
CA ALA A 101 -20.36 11.34 4.10
C ALA A 101 -20.91 10.36 3.04
N VAL A 102 -20.96 9.06 3.35
CA VAL A 102 -21.55 8.04 2.47
C VAL A 102 -23.03 8.36 2.24
N LYS A 103 -23.79 8.61 3.31
CA LYS A 103 -25.21 8.97 3.24
C LYS A 103 -25.43 10.24 2.43
N ALA A 104 -24.60 11.26 2.61
CA ALA A 104 -24.70 12.53 1.88
C ALA A 104 -24.45 12.33 0.38
N PHE A 105 -23.47 11.53 -0.01
CA PHE A 105 -23.22 11.21 -1.41
C PHE A 105 -24.44 10.56 -2.07
N TYR A 106 -25.01 9.52 -1.43
CA TYR A 106 -26.19 8.86 -1.97
C TYR A 106 -27.43 9.76 -1.95
N ALA A 107 -27.61 10.58 -0.93
CA ALA A 107 -28.72 11.54 -0.88
C ALA A 107 -28.68 12.56 -2.05
N GLN A 108 -27.49 12.97 -2.45
CA GLN A 108 -27.30 13.89 -3.53
C GLN A 108 -27.39 13.23 -4.92
N SER A 109 -26.75 12.07 -5.09
CA SER A 109 -26.56 11.46 -6.41
C SER A 109 -27.55 10.35 -6.73
N TYR A 110 -28.10 9.69 -5.68
CA TYR A 110 -28.99 8.54 -5.78
C TYR A 110 -30.04 8.58 -4.66
N PRO A 111 -30.99 9.56 -4.67
CA PRO A 111 -31.92 9.80 -3.56
C PRO A 111 -32.72 8.57 -3.15
N ASP A 112 -33.08 7.72 -4.12
CA ASP A 112 -33.83 6.48 -3.87
C ASP A 112 -33.05 5.45 -3.04
N LEU A 113 -31.74 5.55 -2.97
CA LEU A 113 -30.88 4.66 -2.20
C LEU A 113 -30.47 5.23 -0.83
N ALA A 114 -30.59 6.54 -0.62
CA ALA A 114 -29.99 7.27 0.50
C ALA A 114 -30.39 6.74 1.91
N GLY A 115 -31.61 6.22 2.05
CA GLY A 115 -32.13 5.68 3.32
C GLY A 115 -32.15 4.15 3.39
N THR A 116 -31.50 3.47 2.45
CA THR A 116 -31.53 2.00 2.41
C THR A 116 -30.54 1.39 3.40
N PRO A 117 -30.84 0.19 3.93
CA PRO A 117 -29.89 -0.54 4.78
C PRO A 117 -28.53 -0.78 4.12
N ALA A 118 -28.48 -0.90 2.80
CA ALA A 118 -27.23 -1.09 2.05
C ALA A 118 -26.29 0.13 2.20
N VAL A 119 -26.82 1.35 2.12
CA VAL A 119 -26.04 2.60 2.30
C VAL A 119 -25.59 2.75 3.75
N GLU A 120 -26.46 2.41 4.72
CA GLU A 120 -26.09 2.45 6.15
C GLU A 120 -24.99 1.44 6.46
N GLN A 121 -25.11 0.22 5.95
CA GLN A 121 -24.11 -0.82 6.11
C GLN A 121 -22.77 -0.45 5.46
N ALA A 122 -22.80 0.16 4.27
CA ALA A 122 -21.60 0.65 3.59
C ALA A 122 -20.88 1.72 4.42
N GLY A 123 -21.63 2.68 4.97
CA GLY A 123 -21.06 3.71 5.85
C GLY A 123 -20.42 3.12 7.10
N LYS A 124 -21.08 2.14 7.74
CA LYS A 124 -20.52 1.42 8.89
C LYS A 124 -19.26 0.64 8.53
N ALA A 125 -19.28 -0.13 7.44
CA ALA A 125 -18.15 -0.94 7.02
C ALA A 125 -16.91 -0.10 6.68
N LEU A 126 -17.09 1.04 6.01
CA LEU A 126 -16.02 1.99 5.71
C LEU A 126 -15.47 2.67 6.98
N GLY A 127 -16.35 3.04 7.92
CA GLY A 127 -15.93 3.59 9.21
C GLY A 127 -15.14 2.60 10.06
N ASP A 128 -15.53 1.33 10.05
CA ASP A 128 -14.80 0.25 10.72
C ASP A 128 -13.44 -0.02 10.04
N ALA A 129 -13.40 -0.07 8.71
CA ALA A 129 -12.16 -0.21 7.94
C ALA A 129 -11.15 0.92 8.27
N TYR A 130 -11.63 2.17 8.36
CA TYR A 130 -10.81 3.29 8.80
C TYR A 130 -10.28 3.07 10.24
N ALA A 131 -11.15 2.73 11.18
CA ALA A 131 -10.80 2.60 12.59
C ALA A 131 -9.82 1.45 12.86
N TRP A 132 -9.84 0.38 12.06
CA TRP A 132 -8.88 -0.73 12.19
C TRP A 132 -7.48 -0.40 11.71
N ASN A 133 -7.32 0.63 10.88
CA ASN A 133 -6.05 0.95 10.24
C ASN A 133 -5.48 2.33 10.62
N ASN A 134 -6.26 3.14 11.34
CA ASN A 134 -5.83 4.48 11.76
C ASN A 134 -6.00 4.65 13.26
N PHE A 135 -4.92 5.04 13.93
CA PHE A 135 -4.85 5.25 15.38
C PHE A 135 -4.27 6.64 15.67
N PRO A 136 -5.12 7.69 15.70
CA PRO A 136 -4.67 9.08 15.79
C PRO A 136 -3.77 9.37 16.98
N HIS A 137 -4.10 8.84 18.17
CA HIS A 137 -3.32 9.01 19.39
C HIS A 137 -1.92 8.35 19.33
N MET A 138 -1.73 7.34 18.49
CA MET A 138 -0.45 6.69 18.21
C MET A 138 0.26 7.28 16.99
N LYS A 139 -0.36 8.23 16.28
CA LYS A 139 0.11 8.79 15.01
C LYS A 139 0.31 7.72 13.93
N VAL A 140 -0.52 6.67 13.97
CA VAL A 140 -0.56 5.60 12.98
C VAL A 140 -1.73 5.85 12.05
N LYS A 141 -1.49 5.76 10.76
CA LYS A 141 -2.48 5.88 9.69
C LYS A 141 -2.19 4.91 8.57
N TRP A 142 -3.03 4.89 7.56
CA TRP A 142 -2.78 4.16 6.32
C TRP A 142 -1.32 4.25 5.92
N ASN A 143 -0.70 3.13 5.58
CA ASN A 143 0.69 3.04 5.11
C ASN A 143 1.78 3.53 6.08
N THR A 144 1.51 3.71 7.39
CA THR A 144 2.55 4.04 8.36
C THR A 144 3.60 2.94 8.49
N TYR A 145 3.19 1.69 8.30
CA TYR A 145 4.07 0.52 8.29
C TYR A 145 3.90 -0.23 6.97
N PRO A 146 4.48 0.27 5.87
CA PRO A 146 4.32 -0.35 4.55
C PRO A 146 4.91 -1.76 4.56
N ASN A 147 4.18 -2.69 3.96
CA ASN A 147 4.71 -4.00 3.64
C ASN A 147 5.65 -3.85 2.42
N HIS A 148 6.90 -4.26 2.55
CA HIS A 148 7.87 -4.20 1.47
C HIS A 148 7.81 -5.39 0.51
N VAL A 149 6.91 -6.33 0.73
CA VAL A 149 6.63 -7.41 -0.23
C VAL A 149 5.74 -6.86 -1.34
N GLY A 150 6.23 -6.96 -2.57
CA GLY A 150 5.52 -6.40 -3.72
C GLY A 150 5.91 -4.95 -4.03
N HIS A 151 5.07 -4.23 -4.78
CA HIS A 151 5.35 -2.88 -5.26
C HIS A 151 4.08 -2.08 -5.61
N GLN A 152 2.90 -2.54 -5.19
CA GLN A 152 1.62 -1.88 -5.48
C GLN A 152 1.35 -0.73 -4.51
N ASP A 153 1.41 -1.01 -3.20
CA ASP A 153 1.06 -0.06 -2.14
C ASP A 153 2.26 0.75 -1.64
N SER A 154 3.46 0.31 -1.99
CA SER A 154 4.73 0.95 -1.65
C SER A 154 5.78 0.62 -2.70
N PRO A 155 6.91 1.33 -2.78
CA PRO A 155 8.00 0.95 -3.69
C PRO A 155 8.48 -0.50 -3.51
N GLY A 156 8.41 -1.04 -2.28
CA GLY A 156 8.68 -2.44 -1.98
C GLY A 156 9.98 -2.95 -2.62
N CYS A 157 9.87 -3.96 -3.47
CA CYS A 157 11.01 -4.52 -4.19
C CYS A 157 11.72 -3.51 -5.09
N PHE A 158 10.99 -2.49 -5.57
CA PHE A 158 11.55 -1.44 -6.44
C PHE A 158 12.38 -0.39 -5.68
N ARG A 159 12.54 -0.50 -4.37
CA ARG A 159 13.54 0.28 -3.63
C ARG A 159 14.97 -0.03 -4.10
N CYS A 160 15.21 -1.28 -4.53
CA CYS A 160 16.50 -1.74 -5.03
C CYS A 160 16.44 -2.19 -6.50
N HIS A 161 15.34 -2.87 -6.90
CA HIS A 161 15.14 -3.35 -8.27
C HIS A 161 14.55 -2.24 -9.16
N ASP A 162 15.33 -1.19 -9.44
CA ASP A 162 14.86 0.03 -10.10
C ASP A 162 15.59 0.39 -11.41
N ASN A 163 16.60 -0.38 -11.81
CA ASN A 163 17.55 -0.11 -12.90
C ASN A 163 18.51 1.08 -12.65
N LYS A 164 18.43 1.73 -11.49
CA LYS A 164 19.20 2.93 -11.15
C LYS A 164 20.38 2.60 -10.25
N HIS A 165 20.24 1.60 -9.37
CA HIS A 165 21.35 1.08 -8.57
C HIS A 165 22.36 0.38 -9.47
N LYS A 166 23.57 0.92 -9.56
CA LYS A 166 24.61 0.50 -10.48
C LYS A 166 25.97 0.36 -9.77
N THR A 167 26.75 -0.58 -10.26
CA THR A 167 28.17 -0.68 -9.95
C THR A 167 28.99 0.28 -10.82
N ASP A 168 30.23 0.52 -10.45
CA ASP A 168 31.12 1.40 -11.22
C ASP A 168 31.45 0.84 -12.63
N ASP A 169 31.36 -0.47 -12.84
CA ASP A 169 31.49 -1.16 -14.13
C ASP A 169 30.16 -1.24 -14.92
N GLY A 170 29.09 -0.64 -14.39
CA GLY A 170 27.79 -0.51 -15.07
C GLY A 170 26.81 -1.67 -14.88
N ALA A 171 27.13 -2.70 -14.09
CA ALA A 171 26.16 -3.71 -13.70
C ALA A 171 25.06 -3.05 -12.86
N LYS A 172 23.81 -3.49 -13.04
CA LYS A 172 22.64 -2.86 -12.36
C LYS A 172 21.72 -3.87 -11.75
N ILE A 173 21.01 -3.46 -10.68
CA ILE A 173 19.90 -4.22 -10.11
C ILE A 173 18.69 -4.01 -11.03
N GLY A 174 18.31 -5.07 -11.76
CA GLY A 174 17.32 -5.00 -12.82
C GLY A 174 15.88 -4.91 -12.29
N LYS A 175 15.03 -4.16 -13.02
CA LYS A 175 13.58 -4.01 -12.78
C LYS A 175 12.76 -4.83 -13.79
N LYS A 176 13.19 -6.04 -14.15
CA LYS A 176 12.42 -6.87 -15.07
C LYS A 176 11.29 -7.60 -14.34
N CYS A 177 10.06 -7.50 -14.85
CA CYS A 177 8.90 -8.18 -14.28
C CYS A 177 9.12 -9.69 -14.14
N SER A 178 9.76 -10.32 -15.12
CA SER A 178 10.07 -11.75 -15.14
C SER A 178 11.11 -12.20 -14.11
N THR A 179 11.76 -11.28 -13.40
CA THR A 179 12.65 -11.62 -12.27
C THR A 179 11.84 -12.17 -11.08
N CYS A 180 10.62 -11.67 -10.89
CA CYS A 180 9.76 -12.01 -9.76
C CYS A 180 8.45 -12.67 -10.18
N HIS A 181 8.02 -12.52 -11.44
CA HIS A 181 6.75 -13.00 -11.95
C HIS A 181 6.92 -13.95 -13.14
N ASN A 182 6.08 -14.98 -13.18
CA ASN A 182 5.79 -15.69 -14.42
C ASN A 182 4.62 -14.97 -15.10
N ILE A 183 4.90 -14.31 -16.24
CA ILE A 183 3.90 -13.60 -17.01
C ILE A 183 3.16 -14.65 -17.86
N VAL A 184 1.87 -14.83 -17.56
CA VAL A 184 1.02 -15.83 -18.27
C VAL A 184 0.18 -15.21 -19.37
N ALA A 185 -0.11 -13.90 -19.28
CA ALA A 185 -0.76 -13.11 -20.32
C ALA A 185 -0.39 -11.63 -20.15
N GLU A 186 -0.27 -10.89 -21.25
CA GLU A 186 0.02 -9.46 -21.27
C GLU A 186 -0.81 -8.84 -22.40
N GLU A 187 -1.86 -8.06 -22.05
CA GLU A 187 -2.76 -7.35 -22.99
C GLU A 187 -3.31 -8.21 -24.13
N GLU A 188 -3.54 -9.49 -23.88
CA GLU A 188 -4.10 -10.40 -24.89
C GLU A 188 -5.62 -10.25 -24.96
N SER A 189 -6.15 -10.11 -26.19
CA SER A 189 -7.59 -10.03 -26.44
C SER A 189 -8.31 -11.38 -26.24
N ASP A 190 -7.57 -12.48 -26.25
CA ASP A 190 -8.03 -13.84 -26.04
C ASP A 190 -6.98 -14.61 -25.23
N SER A 191 -7.17 -14.75 -23.92
CA SER A 191 -6.35 -15.67 -23.14
C SER A 191 -6.98 -17.06 -23.24
N SER A 192 -6.28 -18.00 -23.81
CA SER A 192 -6.63 -19.43 -23.84
C SER A 192 -6.35 -20.15 -22.52
N LEU A 193 -6.45 -19.43 -21.39
CA LEU A 193 -6.28 -19.97 -20.04
C LEU A 193 -7.54 -20.64 -19.53
#